data_104b6d9008af50554c4b1ac9a3b27d44
#
_entry.id   104b6d9008af50554c4b1ac9a3b27d44
#
_cell.length_a   1.000
_cell.length_b   1.000
_cell.length_c   1.000
_cell.angle_alpha   90.00
_cell.angle_beta   90.00
_cell.angle_gamma   90.00
#
_symmetry.space_group_name_H-M   'P 1'
#
loop_
_entity.id
_entity.type
_entity.pdbx_description
1 polymer ?
#
loop_
_entity_poly.entity_id
_entity_poly.type
_entity_poly.pdbx_seq_one_letter_code
_entity_poly.pdbx_strand_id
1 'polypeptide(L)'
;FGGGKGADLNKPPCRKAKEIRKERKMLKLMQQNPAGEFEGFHAQGQAPSSFPPKAKSNQPKSLEDLIFESLPENASHKLEVRLVPVSFEDPEFKSSFSQSFSLYVKYQMAIHQDPPDECGKTEFTRFLCSSPLVAENPPTGPECGYGSFHQQYWLDGKIIAVGVIDILPYCVSSVYLYYDPDYSFLSLGVYSALREIAFTRQLHEKTSQLSYYYMGFYIHSCPKMKYKGQYRPSDLLCPETYVWVPIEQCLPPLENSKYCRFNQDPEAVDQGRSKEPDRVRVFHKKAIMPYSVYKKHQKDPSEEATVLQYASLVGQVCSERMLLFRT
;
A
#
# COMPACT_ATOMS: atom_id res chain seq x y z
N PHE A 1 -8.41 -20.82 0.09
CA PHE A 1 -7.39 -20.00 0.76
C PHE A 1 -6.12 -20.84 0.85
N GLY A 2 -5.21 -20.66 -0.12
CA GLY A 2 -3.84 -21.16 0.01
C GLY A 2 -3.17 -20.39 1.12
N GLY A 3 -2.70 -21.09 2.16
CA GLY A 3 -1.98 -20.48 3.27
C GLY A 3 -0.79 -19.69 2.75
N GLY A 4 -0.87 -18.36 2.81
CA GLY A 4 0.26 -17.50 2.58
C GLY A 4 1.34 -17.90 3.56
N LYS A 5 2.44 -18.47 3.06
CA LYS A 5 3.63 -18.72 3.88
C LYS A 5 4.04 -17.36 4.44
N GLY A 6 3.94 -17.19 5.74
CA GLY A 6 4.56 -16.07 6.44
C GLY A 6 6.03 -15.94 6.05
N ALA A 7 6.68 -14.83 6.43
CA ALA A 7 8.08 -14.58 6.07
C ALA A 7 8.91 -15.86 6.20
N ASP A 8 9.42 -16.35 5.09
CA ASP A 8 10.23 -17.57 5.04
C ASP A 8 11.51 -17.30 5.84
N LEU A 9 11.65 -18.00 6.96
CA LEU A 9 12.81 -17.87 7.85
C LEU A 9 14.13 -18.29 7.19
N ASN A 10 14.07 -19.01 6.07
CA ASN A 10 15.24 -19.48 5.32
C ASN A 10 15.68 -18.50 4.23
N LYS A 11 14.86 -17.48 3.89
CA LYS A 11 15.28 -16.42 2.97
C LYS A 11 16.17 -15.40 3.69
N PRO A 12 17.29 -14.97 3.07
CA PRO A 12 18.17 -13.98 3.68
C PRO A 12 17.40 -12.67 3.97
N PRO A 13 17.71 -11.98 5.09
CA PRO A 13 17.02 -10.75 5.46
C PRO A 13 17.22 -9.71 4.36
N CYS A 14 16.11 -9.03 3.99
CA CYS A 14 16.14 -7.97 2.99
C CYS A 14 17.09 -6.87 3.45
N ARG A 15 18.08 -6.55 2.63
CA ARG A 15 19.08 -5.50 2.94
C ARG A 15 18.41 -4.13 3.02
N LYS A 16 18.74 -3.37 4.08
CA LYS A 16 18.20 -2.01 4.25
C LYS A 16 18.70 -1.10 3.13
N ALA A 17 17.83 -0.27 2.57
CA ALA A 17 18.19 0.72 1.55
C ALA A 17 19.39 1.60 1.96
N LYS A 18 19.56 1.87 3.28
CA LYS A 18 20.71 2.57 3.85
C LYS A 18 22.02 1.81 3.65
N GLU A 19 22.01 0.49 3.78
CA GLU A 19 23.20 -0.38 3.61
C GLU A 19 23.61 -0.43 2.13
N ILE A 20 22.64 -0.59 1.25
CA ILE A 20 22.87 -0.57 -0.21
C ILE A 20 23.43 0.79 -0.65
N ARG A 21 22.90 1.90 -0.11
CA ARG A 21 23.43 3.24 -0.40
C ARG A 21 24.87 3.43 0.09
N LYS A 22 25.17 2.94 1.29
CA LYS A 22 26.51 3.02 1.88
C LYS A 22 27.53 2.23 1.04
N GLU A 23 27.16 1.03 0.61
CA GLU A 23 28.00 0.17 -0.23
C GLU A 23 28.24 0.79 -1.62
N ARG A 24 27.19 1.31 -2.27
CA ARG A 24 27.32 2.02 -3.56
C ARG A 24 28.20 3.26 -3.44
N LYS A 25 28.11 4.01 -2.33
CA LYS A 25 28.95 5.17 -2.06
C LYS A 25 30.42 4.76 -1.88
N MET A 26 30.67 3.67 -1.16
CA MET A 26 32.01 3.11 -0.98
C MET A 26 32.61 2.62 -2.33
N LEU A 27 31.84 1.87 -3.11
CA LEU A 27 32.26 1.43 -4.44
C LEU A 27 32.59 2.58 -5.39
N LYS A 28 31.78 3.64 -5.36
CA LYS A 28 32.03 4.85 -6.16
C LYS A 28 33.28 5.60 -5.73
N LEU A 29 33.55 5.65 -4.44
CA LEU A 29 34.78 6.24 -3.87
C LEU A 29 36.01 5.40 -4.24
N MET A 30 35.93 4.08 -4.19
CA MET A 30 37.01 3.19 -4.63
C MET A 30 37.29 3.25 -6.13
N GLN A 31 36.28 3.46 -6.97
CA GLN A 31 36.43 3.66 -8.40
C GLN A 31 37.03 5.02 -8.78
N GLN A 32 36.83 6.05 -7.95
CA GLN A 32 37.36 7.39 -8.17
C GLN A 32 38.78 7.59 -7.65
N ASN A 33 39.28 6.75 -6.74
CA ASN A 33 40.63 6.78 -6.22
C ASN A 33 41.26 5.37 -6.20
N PRO A 34 41.86 4.92 -7.33
CA PRO A 34 42.55 3.64 -7.38
C PRO A 34 43.91 3.61 -6.66
N ALA A 35 44.45 4.77 -6.27
CA ALA A 35 45.67 4.90 -5.50
C ALA A 35 45.41 5.73 -4.25
N GLY A 36 45.49 5.12 -3.08
CA GLY A 36 45.26 5.78 -1.80
C GLY A 36 46.32 6.81 -1.46
N GLU A 37 45.95 8.05 -1.46
CA GLU A 37 46.64 9.12 -0.69
C GLU A 37 45.57 10.08 -0.21
N PHE A 38 45.47 10.21 1.13
CA PHE A 38 44.65 11.22 1.82
C PHE A 38 45.52 12.47 2.01
N GLU A 39 45.26 13.51 1.21
CA GLU A 39 45.71 14.87 1.59
C GLU A 39 44.50 15.78 1.80
N GLY A 40 44.65 16.60 2.85
CA GLY A 40 43.57 17.44 3.39
C GLY A 40 43.25 18.61 2.46
N PHE A 41 41.99 18.95 2.41
CA PHE A 41 41.48 20.11 1.67
C PHE A 41 41.48 21.37 2.54
N HIS A 42 42.34 22.31 2.19
CA HIS A 42 42.23 23.73 2.56
C HIS A 42 41.26 24.43 1.59
N ALA A 43 40.36 25.22 2.18
CA ALA A 43 39.44 26.07 1.45
C ALA A 43 40.11 27.29 0.84
N GLN A 44 39.89 27.62 -0.42
CA GLN A 44 40.10 28.96 -0.95
C GLN A 44 39.14 29.29 -2.11
N GLY A 45 38.54 30.48 -2.00
CA GLY A 45 38.24 31.34 -3.12
C GLY A 45 36.80 31.37 -3.63
N GLN A 46 35.95 32.20 -3.02
CA GLN A 46 34.69 32.68 -3.56
C GLN A 46 34.89 33.79 -4.59
N ALA A 47 34.22 33.69 -5.74
CA ALA A 47 33.88 34.84 -6.59
C ALA A 47 32.42 35.28 -6.27
N PRO A 48 32.09 36.57 -6.20
CA PRO A 48 30.76 37.01 -5.81
C PRO A 48 29.77 36.95 -6.97
N SER A 49 28.73 36.14 -6.85
CA SER A 49 27.55 36.19 -7.70
C SER A 49 26.54 37.20 -7.14
N SER A 50 26.28 38.24 -7.91
CA SER A 50 25.37 39.33 -7.59
C SER A 50 23.93 39.00 -7.98
N PHE A 51 23.26 38.21 -7.14
CA PHE A 51 21.81 38.17 -7.05
C PHE A 51 21.40 38.15 -5.59
N PRO A 52 20.44 39.02 -5.13
CA PRO A 52 19.99 38.97 -3.76
C PRO A 52 19.33 37.61 -3.50
N PRO A 53 19.67 36.94 -2.38
CA PRO A 53 19.01 35.70 -2.04
C PRO A 53 17.54 36.01 -1.75
N LYS A 54 16.63 35.38 -2.49
CA LYS A 54 15.20 35.34 -2.09
C LYS A 54 15.16 34.87 -0.64
N ALA A 55 14.61 35.67 0.24
CA ALA A 55 14.42 35.32 1.63
C ALA A 55 13.71 33.97 1.71
N LYS A 56 14.42 32.93 2.13
CA LYS A 56 13.82 31.63 2.39
C LYS A 56 12.88 31.86 3.56
N SER A 57 11.56 31.71 3.34
CA SER A 57 10.61 31.70 4.43
C SER A 57 11.01 30.59 5.39
N ASN A 58 11.21 30.89 6.68
CA ASN A 58 11.51 29.91 7.72
C ASN A 58 10.34 29.00 8.08
N GLN A 59 9.24 29.05 7.32
CA GLN A 59 8.09 28.18 7.48
C GLN A 59 8.39 26.82 6.86
N PRO A 60 8.12 25.70 7.56
CA PRO A 60 8.24 24.37 6.96
C PRO A 60 7.31 24.24 5.77
N LYS A 61 7.81 23.71 4.64
CA LYS A 61 7.00 23.41 3.47
C LYS A 61 5.99 22.32 3.80
N SER A 62 4.77 22.45 3.28
CA SER A 62 3.77 21.39 3.36
C SER A 62 4.19 20.17 2.52
N LEU A 63 3.53 19.03 2.73
CA LEU A 63 3.74 17.84 1.89
C LEU A 63 3.40 18.15 0.41
N GLU A 64 2.30 18.85 0.19
CA GLU A 64 1.84 19.27 -1.13
C GLU A 64 2.84 20.21 -1.81
N ASP A 65 3.38 21.18 -1.08
CA ASP A 65 4.40 22.10 -1.62
C ASP A 65 5.64 21.34 -2.10
N LEU A 66 6.05 20.28 -1.37
CA LEU A 66 7.22 19.46 -1.74
C LEU A 66 6.94 18.55 -2.93
N ILE A 67 5.73 18.02 -3.04
CA ILE A 67 5.34 17.09 -4.11
C ILE A 67 5.03 17.84 -5.42
N PHE A 68 4.35 19.00 -5.33
CA PHE A 68 3.88 19.75 -6.48
C PHE A 68 4.76 20.96 -6.82
N GLU A 69 5.97 21.04 -6.25
CA GLU A 69 6.91 22.11 -6.58
C GLU A 69 7.23 22.09 -8.08
N SER A 70 7.12 23.25 -8.72
CA SER A 70 7.38 23.42 -10.14
C SER A 70 8.82 23.01 -10.47
N LEU A 71 9.00 22.21 -11.51
CA LEU A 71 10.32 21.91 -12.02
C LEU A 71 10.98 23.17 -12.58
N PRO A 72 12.30 23.35 -12.42
CA PRO A 72 13.04 24.41 -13.11
C PRO A 72 12.95 24.21 -14.62
N GLU A 73 12.99 25.32 -15.39
CA GLU A 73 12.89 25.29 -16.86
C GLU A 73 13.92 24.37 -17.52
N ASN A 74 15.08 24.20 -16.90
CA ASN A 74 16.19 23.37 -17.36
C ASN A 74 16.30 22.04 -16.60
N ALA A 75 15.20 21.53 -16.06
CA ALA A 75 15.21 20.23 -15.37
C ALA A 75 15.71 19.12 -16.30
N SER A 76 16.67 18.33 -15.82
CA SER A 76 17.25 17.21 -16.57
C SER A 76 16.32 16.02 -16.67
N HIS A 77 15.33 15.94 -15.79
CA HIS A 77 14.41 14.82 -15.68
C HIS A 77 12.98 15.30 -15.39
N LYS A 78 12.00 14.59 -15.95
CA LYS A 78 10.58 14.84 -15.77
C LYS A 78 9.91 13.61 -15.15
N LEU A 79 9.29 13.77 -13.98
CA LEU A 79 8.43 12.76 -13.37
C LEU A 79 6.97 13.09 -13.62
N GLU A 80 6.24 12.14 -14.19
CA GLU A 80 4.79 12.17 -14.31
C GLU A 80 4.19 11.05 -13.46
N VAL A 81 3.07 11.33 -12.80
CA VAL A 81 2.32 10.32 -12.06
C VAL A 81 0.93 10.22 -12.66
N ARG A 82 0.56 9.04 -13.14
CA ARG A 82 -0.69 8.76 -13.82
C ARG A 82 -1.53 7.78 -13.01
N LEU A 83 -2.81 8.09 -12.86
CA LEU A 83 -3.78 7.20 -12.23
C LEU A 83 -4.53 6.44 -13.33
N VAL A 84 -4.31 5.13 -13.40
CA VAL A 84 -4.85 4.27 -14.45
C VAL A 84 -5.80 3.25 -13.84
N PRO A 85 -7.06 3.18 -14.27
CA PRO A 85 -7.99 2.18 -13.76
C PRO A 85 -7.55 0.77 -14.17
N VAL A 86 -7.69 -0.19 -13.26
CA VAL A 86 -7.36 -1.59 -13.53
C VAL A 86 -8.48 -2.22 -14.35
N SER A 87 -8.38 -2.07 -15.66
CA SER A 87 -9.34 -2.60 -16.62
C SER A 87 -8.69 -2.87 -17.97
N PHE A 88 -8.88 -4.07 -18.50
CA PHE A 88 -8.45 -4.41 -19.87
C PHE A 88 -9.28 -3.71 -20.95
N GLU A 89 -10.34 -2.99 -20.60
CA GLU A 89 -11.06 -2.10 -21.50
C GLU A 89 -10.44 -0.70 -21.57
N ASP A 90 -9.66 -0.30 -20.56
CA ASP A 90 -9.00 1.00 -20.54
C ASP A 90 -7.79 1.04 -21.50
N PRO A 91 -7.72 2.02 -22.41
CA PRO A 91 -6.64 2.07 -23.40
C PRO A 91 -5.27 2.38 -22.80
N GLU A 92 -5.20 3.16 -21.71
CA GLU A 92 -3.93 3.47 -21.03
C GLU A 92 -3.41 2.25 -20.27
N PHE A 93 -4.28 1.50 -19.61
CA PHE A 93 -3.95 0.24 -18.97
C PHE A 93 -3.42 -0.78 -19.98
N LYS A 94 -4.11 -0.96 -21.13
CA LYS A 94 -3.66 -1.86 -22.20
C LYS A 94 -2.29 -1.48 -22.76
N SER A 95 -2.09 -0.21 -23.08
CA SER A 95 -0.86 0.26 -23.72
C SER A 95 0.37 0.18 -22.80
N SER A 96 0.17 0.35 -21.49
CA SER A 96 1.24 0.30 -20.50
C SER A 96 1.46 -1.09 -19.91
N PHE A 97 0.59 -2.07 -20.17
CA PHE A 97 0.59 -3.38 -19.52
C PHE A 97 1.93 -4.12 -19.65
N SER A 98 2.49 -4.19 -20.86
CA SER A 98 3.74 -4.92 -21.10
C SER A 98 4.92 -4.31 -20.35
N GLN A 99 5.01 -2.98 -20.31
CA GLN A 99 6.06 -2.27 -19.58
C GLN A 99 5.91 -2.45 -18.07
N SER A 100 4.67 -2.35 -17.58
CA SER A 100 4.32 -2.56 -16.17
C SER A 100 4.61 -4.00 -15.73
N PHE A 101 4.27 -4.99 -16.54
CA PHE A 101 4.59 -6.40 -16.29
C PHE A 101 6.10 -6.65 -16.23
N SER A 102 6.86 -6.12 -17.18
CA SER A 102 8.33 -6.26 -17.17
C SER A 102 8.96 -5.65 -15.92
N LEU A 103 8.43 -4.53 -15.44
CA LEU A 103 8.85 -3.90 -14.20
C LEU A 103 8.53 -4.79 -12.99
N TYR A 104 7.34 -5.38 -12.95
CA TYR A 104 6.94 -6.32 -11.90
C TYR A 104 7.89 -7.50 -11.80
N VAL A 105 8.20 -8.15 -12.93
CA VAL A 105 9.14 -9.30 -12.96
C VAL A 105 10.51 -8.88 -12.43
N LYS A 106 11.04 -7.76 -12.90
CA LYS A 106 12.34 -7.24 -12.44
C LYS A 106 12.35 -6.99 -10.92
N TYR A 107 11.26 -6.44 -10.39
CA TYR A 107 11.11 -6.17 -8.96
C TYR A 107 11.02 -7.46 -8.13
N GLN A 108 10.16 -8.41 -8.53
CA GLN A 108 9.97 -9.67 -7.80
C GLN A 108 11.27 -10.47 -7.73
N MET A 109 11.99 -10.60 -8.83
CA MET A 109 13.26 -11.31 -8.86
C MET A 109 14.35 -10.61 -8.04
N ALA A 110 14.46 -9.29 -8.10
CA ALA A 110 15.52 -8.54 -7.43
C ALA A 110 15.27 -8.31 -5.92
N ILE A 111 14.03 -8.08 -5.52
CA ILE A 111 13.68 -7.68 -4.16
C ILE A 111 13.14 -8.85 -3.32
N HIS A 112 12.31 -9.69 -3.93
CA HIS A 112 11.73 -10.86 -3.26
C HIS A 112 12.50 -12.14 -3.52
N GLN A 113 13.38 -12.15 -4.54
CA GLN A 113 14.14 -13.33 -4.96
C GLN A 113 13.23 -14.48 -5.42
N ASP A 114 12.08 -14.11 -5.98
CA ASP A 114 11.16 -15.08 -6.55
C ASP A 114 11.75 -15.66 -7.84
N PRO A 115 11.58 -16.96 -8.10
CA PRO A 115 12.06 -17.58 -9.33
C PRO A 115 11.23 -17.09 -10.55
N PRO A 116 11.81 -17.09 -11.78
CA PRO A 116 11.14 -16.57 -12.97
C PRO A 116 9.80 -17.23 -13.28
N ASP A 117 9.63 -18.51 -12.96
CA ASP A 117 8.41 -19.29 -13.16
C ASP A 117 7.26 -18.88 -12.23
N GLU A 118 7.56 -18.23 -11.10
CA GLU A 118 6.57 -17.65 -10.19
C GLU A 118 6.21 -16.19 -10.53
N CYS A 119 6.89 -15.58 -11.50
CA CYS A 119 6.70 -14.18 -11.90
C CYS A 119 6.04 -14.05 -13.29
N GLY A 120 5.23 -15.04 -13.69
CA GLY A 120 4.60 -15.06 -15.00
C GLY A 120 3.50 -14.02 -15.19
N LYS A 121 3.05 -13.86 -16.45
CA LYS A 121 1.97 -12.93 -16.80
C LYS A 121 0.64 -13.32 -16.13
N THR A 122 0.38 -14.61 -15.97
CA THR A 122 -0.81 -15.13 -15.29
C THR A 122 -0.82 -14.75 -13.82
N GLU A 123 0.33 -14.92 -13.14
CA GLU A 123 0.54 -14.57 -11.73
C GLU A 123 0.37 -13.06 -11.52
N PHE A 124 1.02 -12.26 -12.36
CA PHE A 124 0.86 -10.80 -12.34
C PHE A 124 -0.59 -10.37 -12.54
N THR A 125 -1.27 -10.93 -13.55
CA THR A 125 -2.68 -10.60 -13.84
C THR A 125 -3.58 -10.96 -12.67
N ARG A 126 -3.42 -12.17 -12.11
CA ARG A 126 -4.21 -12.63 -10.97
C ARG A 126 -3.95 -11.81 -9.71
N PHE A 127 -2.71 -11.44 -9.46
CA PHE A 127 -2.31 -10.74 -8.25
C PHE A 127 -2.65 -9.25 -8.28
N LEU A 128 -2.32 -8.54 -9.37
CA LEU A 128 -2.35 -7.08 -9.41
C LEU A 128 -3.28 -6.46 -10.46
N CYS A 129 -3.83 -7.27 -11.37
CA CYS A 129 -4.68 -6.80 -12.46
C CYS A 129 -6.11 -7.39 -12.42
N SER A 130 -6.45 -8.12 -11.37
CA SER A 130 -7.78 -8.68 -11.14
C SER A 130 -8.25 -8.23 -9.76
N SER A 131 -9.32 -7.46 -9.72
CA SER A 131 -9.89 -6.94 -8.47
C SER A 131 -11.30 -7.51 -8.26
N PRO A 132 -11.68 -7.85 -7.01
CA PRO A 132 -13.05 -8.17 -6.66
C PRO A 132 -13.95 -6.93 -6.61
N LEU A 133 -13.38 -5.72 -6.67
CA LEU A 133 -14.12 -4.47 -6.62
C LEU A 133 -14.74 -4.17 -7.98
N VAL A 134 -15.99 -3.70 -7.94
CA VAL A 134 -16.68 -3.14 -9.09
C VAL A 134 -16.42 -1.63 -9.10
N ALA A 135 -15.98 -1.09 -10.25
CA ALA A 135 -15.80 0.33 -10.41
C ALA A 135 -17.15 1.08 -10.31
N GLU A 136 -17.19 2.14 -9.53
CA GLU A 136 -18.39 2.97 -9.31
C GLU A 136 -18.05 4.44 -9.47
N ASN A 137 -18.96 5.20 -10.11
CA ASN A 137 -18.82 6.65 -10.31
C ASN A 137 -20.07 7.39 -9.80
N PRO A 138 -20.36 7.36 -8.48
CA PRO A 138 -21.51 8.08 -7.95
C PRO A 138 -21.27 9.60 -8.01
N PRO A 139 -22.32 10.43 -8.18
CA PRO A 139 -22.20 11.89 -8.26
C PRO A 139 -21.53 12.54 -7.03
N THR A 140 -21.64 11.88 -5.88
CA THR A 140 -21.06 12.34 -4.61
C THR A 140 -19.65 11.77 -4.34
N GLY A 141 -19.15 10.93 -5.23
CA GLY A 141 -17.83 10.32 -5.13
C GLY A 141 -16.71 11.19 -5.73
N PRO A 142 -15.46 10.70 -5.67
CA PRO A 142 -14.34 11.36 -6.29
C PRO A 142 -14.48 11.33 -7.82
N GLU A 143 -13.89 12.31 -8.49
CA GLU A 143 -13.95 12.45 -9.96
C GLU A 143 -13.40 11.22 -10.70
N CYS A 144 -12.36 10.58 -10.16
CA CYS A 144 -11.80 9.35 -10.72
C CYS A 144 -12.66 8.10 -10.46
N GLY A 145 -13.68 8.20 -9.60
CA GLY A 145 -14.51 7.08 -9.16
C GLY A 145 -13.86 6.22 -8.08
N TYR A 146 -14.60 5.19 -7.67
CA TYR A 146 -14.15 4.14 -6.75
C TYR A 146 -13.73 2.89 -7.54
N GLY A 147 -12.83 2.12 -6.98
CA GLY A 147 -12.34 0.87 -7.56
C GLY A 147 -10.84 0.70 -7.41
N SER A 148 -10.27 -0.16 -8.23
CA SER A 148 -8.83 -0.46 -8.22
C SER A 148 -8.10 0.29 -9.33
N PHE A 149 -6.95 0.84 -8.96
CA PHE A 149 -6.13 1.67 -9.83
C PHE A 149 -4.65 1.28 -9.72
N HIS A 150 -3.91 1.50 -10.82
CA HIS A 150 -2.46 1.57 -10.81
C HIS A 150 -2.04 3.04 -10.86
N GLN A 151 -1.35 3.52 -9.84
CA GLN A 151 -0.68 4.81 -9.86
C GLN A 151 0.72 4.62 -10.41
N GLN A 152 0.91 4.99 -11.68
CA GLN A 152 2.13 4.77 -12.42
C GLN A 152 3.05 5.99 -12.33
N TYR A 153 4.33 5.75 -12.02
CA TYR A 153 5.38 6.76 -11.92
C TYR A 153 6.25 6.68 -13.18
N TRP A 154 6.12 7.69 -14.04
CA TRP A 154 6.82 7.78 -15.31
C TRP A 154 7.98 8.77 -15.19
N LEU A 155 9.22 8.29 -15.28
CA LEU A 155 10.41 9.12 -15.33
C LEU A 155 10.95 9.14 -16.75
N ASP A 156 10.96 10.31 -17.38
CA ASP A 156 11.43 10.52 -18.75
C ASP A 156 10.79 9.54 -19.76
N GLY A 157 9.50 9.29 -19.61
CA GLY A 157 8.72 8.41 -20.49
C GLY A 157 8.85 6.91 -20.19
N LYS A 158 9.51 6.53 -19.11
CA LYS A 158 9.64 5.14 -18.64
C LYS A 158 8.95 4.93 -17.29
N ILE A 159 8.18 3.85 -17.14
CA ILE A 159 7.61 3.46 -15.83
C ILE A 159 8.74 2.97 -14.94
N ILE A 160 8.94 3.65 -13.81
CA ILE A 160 9.93 3.27 -12.79
C ILE A 160 9.31 2.74 -11.50
N ALA A 161 8.03 2.99 -11.27
CA ALA A 161 7.29 2.46 -10.14
C ALA A 161 5.80 2.39 -10.44
N VAL A 162 5.11 1.47 -9.79
CA VAL A 162 3.64 1.37 -9.82
C VAL A 162 3.14 1.10 -8.41
N GLY A 163 2.30 2.00 -7.91
CA GLY A 163 1.52 1.79 -6.70
C GLY A 163 0.16 1.22 -7.06
N VAL A 164 -0.14 0.02 -6.59
CA VAL A 164 -1.47 -0.57 -6.72
C VAL A 164 -2.32 -0.10 -5.55
N ILE A 165 -3.39 0.62 -5.83
CA ILE A 165 -4.25 1.23 -4.83
C ILE A 165 -5.71 0.95 -5.10
N ASP A 166 -6.49 0.87 -4.03
CA ASP A 166 -7.95 0.85 -4.09
C ASP A 166 -8.50 2.18 -3.55
N ILE A 167 -9.37 2.82 -4.31
CA ILE A 167 -10.10 4.01 -3.87
C ILE A 167 -11.47 3.54 -3.39
N LEU A 168 -11.67 3.65 -2.08
CA LEU A 168 -12.87 3.20 -1.39
C LEU A 168 -13.63 4.39 -0.78
N PRO A 169 -14.90 4.25 -0.38
CA PRO A 169 -15.71 5.37 0.10
C PRO A 169 -15.08 6.16 1.26
N TYR A 170 -14.29 5.51 2.13
CA TYR A 170 -13.70 6.15 3.30
C TYR A 170 -12.18 6.25 3.27
N CYS A 171 -11.51 5.55 2.36
CA CYS A 171 -10.05 5.52 2.34
C CYS A 171 -9.46 5.27 0.94
N VAL A 172 -8.20 5.64 0.79
CA VAL A 172 -7.31 5.08 -0.24
C VAL A 172 -6.52 3.95 0.43
N SER A 173 -6.65 2.74 -0.09
CA SER A 173 -5.94 1.57 0.41
C SER A 173 -4.70 1.29 -0.44
N SER A 174 -3.54 1.27 0.20
CA SER A 174 -2.27 0.85 -0.43
C SER A 174 -2.21 -0.67 -0.46
N VAL A 175 -2.33 -1.25 -1.65
CA VAL A 175 -2.38 -2.70 -1.85
C VAL A 175 -0.99 -3.27 -2.08
N TYR A 176 -0.24 -2.67 -3.02
CA TYR A 176 1.09 -3.14 -3.39
C TYR A 176 1.92 -2.03 -4.03
N LEU A 177 3.24 -2.20 -3.97
CA LEU A 177 4.19 -1.34 -4.70
C LEU A 177 5.27 -2.20 -5.33
N TYR A 178 5.53 -1.98 -6.62
CA TYR A 178 6.71 -2.50 -7.31
C TYR A 178 7.42 -1.38 -8.05
N TYR A 179 8.74 -1.42 -8.04
CA TYR A 179 9.58 -0.37 -8.61
C TYR A 179 10.85 -0.93 -9.25
N ASP A 180 11.46 -0.15 -10.11
CA ASP A 180 12.73 -0.50 -10.74
C ASP A 180 13.85 -0.46 -9.68
N PRO A 181 14.51 -1.59 -9.39
CA PRO A 181 15.57 -1.65 -8.40
C PRO A 181 16.75 -0.72 -8.69
N ASP A 182 16.98 -0.37 -9.96
CA ASP A 182 18.04 0.57 -10.36
C ASP A 182 17.78 1.98 -9.84
N TYR A 183 16.51 2.33 -9.58
CA TYR A 183 16.08 3.60 -9.01
C TYR A 183 15.85 3.54 -7.48
N SER A 184 16.31 2.49 -6.81
CA SER A 184 16.16 2.33 -5.34
C SER A 184 16.76 3.49 -4.54
N PHE A 185 17.73 4.22 -5.10
CA PHE A 185 18.33 5.40 -4.48
C PHE A 185 17.35 6.58 -4.31
N LEU A 186 16.25 6.60 -5.05
CA LEU A 186 15.19 7.60 -4.93
C LEU A 186 14.25 7.35 -3.74
N SER A 187 14.41 6.24 -3.00
CA SER A 187 13.53 5.87 -1.89
C SER A 187 12.07 5.79 -2.28
N LEU A 188 11.78 5.13 -3.41
CA LEU A 188 10.45 5.09 -4.02
C LEU A 188 9.36 4.54 -3.09
N GLY A 189 9.71 3.65 -2.15
CA GLY A 189 8.75 3.17 -1.15
C GLY A 189 8.25 4.27 -0.20
N VAL A 190 9.12 5.19 0.22
CA VAL A 190 8.73 6.35 1.03
C VAL A 190 8.04 7.40 0.18
N TYR A 191 8.59 7.68 -0.99
CA TYR A 191 8.03 8.68 -1.89
C TYR A 191 6.62 8.34 -2.34
N SER A 192 6.37 7.08 -2.72
CA SER A 192 5.03 6.62 -3.12
C SER A 192 4.02 6.73 -1.98
N ALA A 193 4.39 6.36 -0.75
CA ALA A 193 3.51 6.51 0.41
C ALA A 193 3.15 7.97 0.65
N LEU A 194 4.11 8.88 0.58
CA LEU A 194 3.86 10.31 0.74
C LEU A 194 2.98 10.88 -0.38
N ARG A 195 3.17 10.42 -1.62
CA ARG A 195 2.29 10.81 -2.72
C ARG A 195 0.88 10.25 -2.58
N GLU A 196 0.73 9.03 -2.12
CA GLU A 196 -0.59 8.43 -1.86
C GLU A 196 -1.32 9.15 -0.72
N ILE A 197 -0.60 9.60 0.32
CA ILE A 197 -1.15 10.44 1.38
C ILE A 197 -1.61 11.80 0.82
N ALA A 198 -0.78 12.47 0.03
CA ALA A 198 -1.16 13.73 -0.61
C ALA A 198 -2.36 13.57 -1.55
N PHE A 199 -2.39 12.48 -2.30
CA PHE A 199 -3.51 12.13 -3.17
C PHE A 199 -4.80 11.90 -2.37
N THR A 200 -4.74 11.20 -1.25
CA THR A 200 -5.88 11.00 -0.34
C THR A 200 -6.42 12.35 0.16
N ARG A 201 -5.54 13.26 0.55
CA ARG A 201 -5.91 14.62 0.99
C ARG A 201 -6.56 15.43 -0.13
N GLN A 202 -6.07 15.30 -1.34
CA GLN A 202 -6.66 15.89 -2.54
C GLN A 202 -8.11 15.39 -2.80
N LEU A 203 -8.31 14.06 -2.70
CA LEU A 203 -9.64 13.46 -2.85
C LEU A 203 -10.59 13.91 -1.74
N HIS A 204 -10.09 14.05 -0.51
CA HIS A 204 -10.86 14.53 0.64
C HIS A 204 -11.45 15.94 0.43
N GLU A 205 -10.75 16.83 -0.26
CA GLU A 205 -11.24 18.20 -0.53
C GLU A 205 -12.59 18.21 -1.24
N LYS A 206 -12.84 17.24 -2.13
CA LYS A 206 -14.08 17.11 -2.90
C LYS A 206 -15.03 16.04 -2.33
N THR A 207 -14.49 15.06 -1.61
CA THR A 207 -15.22 13.90 -1.09
C THR A 207 -14.88 13.75 0.40
N SER A 208 -15.59 14.49 1.26
CA SER A 208 -15.26 14.64 2.69
C SER A 208 -15.27 13.33 3.48
N GLN A 209 -15.99 12.31 3.05
CA GLN A 209 -16.00 10.98 3.69
C GLN A 209 -14.71 10.20 3.44
N LEU A 210 -14.02 10.45 2.31
CA LEU A 210 -12.76 9.82 1.98
C LEU A 210 -11.64 10.55 2.73
N SER A 211 -11.33 10.11 3.95
CA SER A 211 -10.46 10.83 4.88
C SER A 211 -9.31 10.01 5.45
N TYR A 212 -9.14 8.75 5.04
CA TYR A 212 -8.09 7.88 5.55
C TYR A 212 -7.19 7.35 4.43
N TYR A 213 -5.91 7.22 4.76
CA TYR A 213 -4.96 6.46 3.98
C TYR A 213 -4.65 5.16 4.72
N TYR A 214 -5.02 4.02 4.13
CA TYR A 214 -4.87 2.70 4.72
C TYR A 214 -3.58 2.04 4.20
N MET A 215 -2.57 1.91 5.08
CA MET A 215 -1.26 1.36 4.72
C MET A 215 -1.17 -0.17 4.81
N GLY A 216 -2.24 -0.85 5.18
CA GLY A 216 -2.25 -2.29 5.42
C GLY A 216 -1.68 -2.67 6.79
N PHE A 217 -1.24 -3.89 6.93
CA PHE A 217 -0.79 -4.42 8.22
C PHE A 217 0.42 -3.70 8.79
N TYR A 218 0.38 -3.48 10.10
CA TYR A 218 1.53 -3.13 10.94
C TYR A 218 1.97 -4.37 11.72
N ILE A 219 3.26 -4.70 11.68
CA ILE A 219 3.83 -5.81 12.46
C ILE A 219 5.06 -5.27 13.19
N HIS A 220 4.94 -5.12 14.52
CA HIS A 220 5.95 -4.48 15.34
C HIS A 220 7.31 -5.22 15.32
N SER A 221 7.30 -6.54 15.26
CA SER A 221 8.50 -7.40 15.21
C SER A 221 9.12 -7.52 13.81
N CYS A 222 8.45 -7.01 12.75
CA CYS A 222 8.93 -7.14 11.38
C CYS A 222 9.46 -5.81 10.84
N PRO A 223 10.76 -5.66 10.57
CA PRO A 223 11.33 -4.42 10.03
C PRO A 223 10.67 -3.93 8.74
N LYS A 224 10.21 -4.84 7.88
CA LYS A 224 9.48 -4.52 6.63
C LYS A 224 8.11 -3.89 6.87
N MET A 225 7.54 -4.02 8.07
CA MET A 225 6.23 -3.50 8.44
C MET A 225 6.31 -2.42 9.52
N LYS A 226 7.29 -2.50 10.41
CA LYS A 226 7.48 -1.56 11.53
C LYS A 226 7.70 -0.11 11.08
N TYR A 227 8.32 0.11 9.91
CA TYR A 227 8.55 1.45 9.37
C TYR A 227 7.26 2.26 9.17
N LYS A 228 6.13 1.60 8.93
CA LYS A 228 4.82 2.25 8.75
C LYS A 228 4.41 3.10 9.96
N GLY A 229 4.84 2.71 11.15
CA GLY A 229 4.61 3.49 12.36
C GLY A 229 5.36 4.83 12.44
N GLN A 230 6.16 5.19 11.45
CA GLN A 230 6.82 6.50 11.36
C GLN A 230 5.92 7.58 10.73
N TYR A 231 4.85 7.18 10.04
CA TYR A 231 3.88 8.11 9.47
C TYR A 231 2.90 8.54 10.56
N ARG A 232 2.82 9.86 10.82
CA ARG A 232 2.03 10.43 11.92
C ARG A 232 1.16 11.60 11.44
N PRO A 233 -0.03 11.77 12.00
CA PRO A 233 -0.71 10.89 12.98
C PRO A 233 -1.15 9.57 12.34
N SER A 234 -1.17 8.50 13.12
CA SER A 234 -1.64 7.19 12.65
C SER A 234 -2.28 6.39 13.77
N ASP A 235 -3.18 5.49 13.37
CA ASP A 235 -3.92 4.62 14.26
C ASP A 235 -3.69 3.16 13.91
N LEU A 236 -3.81 2.26 14.88
CA LEU A 236 -3.89 0.82 14.68
C LEU A 236 -5.28 0.32 15.04
N LEU A 237 -5.76 -0.64 14.26
CA LEU A 237 -7.06 -1.28 14.51
C LEU A 237 -6.95 -2.25 15.68
N CYS A 238 -7.77 -2.05 16.72
CA CYS A 238 -7.86 -3.03 17.81
C CYS A 238 -8.37 -4.37 17.26
N PRO A 239 -7.64 -5.48 17.47
CA PRO A 239 -8.00 -6.77 16.89
C PRO A 239 -9.25 -7.41 17.52
N GLU A 240 -9.73 -6.89 18.67
CA GLU A 240 -10.88 -7.44 19.38
C GLU A 240 -12.15 -6.59 19.25
N THR A 241 -12.01 -5.27 19.21
CA THR A 241 -13.16 -4.37 19.19
C THR A 241 -13.34 -3.62 17.87
N TYR A 242 -12.36 -3.75 16.94
CA TYR A 242 -12.34 -3.10 15.62
C TYR A 242 -12.54 -1.58 15.68
N VAL A 243 -12.00 -0.96 16.71
CA VAL A 243 -11.87 0.50 16.81
C VAL A 243 -10.43 0.91 16.52
N TRP A 244 -10.27 2.08 15.92
CA TRP A 244 -8.96 2.66 15.64
C TRP A 244 -8.43 3.35 16.90
N VAL A 245 -7.17 3.06 17.25
CA VAL A 245 -6.51 3.55 18.46
C VAL A 245 -5.20 4.23 18.05
N PRO A 246 -4.90 5.44 18.56
CA PRO A 246 -3.65 6.13 18.26
C PRO A 246 -2.43 5.23 18.50
N ILE A 247 -1.52 5.19 17.54
CA ILE A 247 -0.39 4.24 17.56
C ILE A 247 0.50 4.42 18.78
N GLU A 248 0.59 5.64 19.34
CA GLU A 248 1.32 5.94 20.55
C GLU A 248 0.84 5.12 21.76
N GLN A 249 -0.46 4.80 21.80
CA GLN A 249 -1.06 3.96 22.83
C GLN A 249 -0.84 2.47 22.58
N CYS A 250 -0.60 2.09 21.33
CA CYS A 250 -0.45 0.69 20.92
C CYS A 250 1.01 0.19 21.03
N LEU A 251 1.99 1.08 20.91
CA LEU A 251 3.40 0.68 20.91
C LEU A 251 3.90 0.08 22.23
N PRO A 252 3.60 0.67 23.42
CA PRO A 252 4.13 0.15 24.69
C PRO A 252 3.74 -1.31 24.95
N PRO A 253 2.48 -1.76 24.80
CA PRO A 253 2.15 -3.15 24.98
C PRO A 253 2.76 -4.06 23.90
N LEU A 254 2.98 -3.57 22.65
CA LEU A 254 3.60 -4.35 21.57
C LEU A 254 5.11 -4.60 21.78
N GLU A 255 5.78 -3.81 22.59
CA GLU A 255 7.19 -4.07 22.95
C GLU A 255 7.33 -5.36 23.79
N ASN A 256 6.31 -5.73 24.53
CA ASN A 256 6.32 -6.87 25.47
C ASN A 256 5.51 -8.09 24.96
N SER A 257 4.67 -7.91 23.96
CA SER A 257 3.80 -8.99 23.44
C SER A 257 3.61 -8.89 21.93
N LYS A 258 3.59 -10.04 21.27
CA LYS A 258 3.30 -10.12 19.82
C LYS A 258 1.84 -9.80 19.50
N TYR A 259 0.96 -9.96 20.45
CA TYR A 259 -0.47 -9.68 20.35
C TYR A 259 -0.93 -8.91 21.59
N CYS A 260 -1.74 -7.89 21.38
CA CYS A 260 -2.39 -7.18 22.48
C CYS A 260 -3.69 -6.51 22.03
N ARG A 261 -4.62 -6.41 22.94
CA ARG A 261 -5.81 -5.59 22.81
C ARG A 261 -5.41 -4.12 22.95
N PHE A 262 -5.83 -3.26 22.01
CA PHE A 262 -5.52 -1.83 22.06
C PHE A 262 -6.61 -1.01 22.76
N ASN A 263 -7.87 -1.47 22.70
CA ASN A 263 -8.95 -0.80 23.41
C ASN A 263 -8.77 -0.95 24.93
N GLN A 264 -8.70 0.16 25.61
CA GLN A 264 -8.46 0.19 27.07
C GLN A 264 -9.71 -0.11 27.90
N ASP A 265 -10.91 0.01 27.31
CA ASP A 265 -12.14 -0.40 27.98
C ASP A 265 -12.29 -1.93 27.92
N PRO A 266 -12.18 -2.63 29.06
CA PRO A 266 -12.27 -4.09 29.10
C PRO A 266 -13.67 -4.62 28.74
N GLU A 267 -14.72 -3.82 28.93
CA GLU A 267 -16.10 -4.19 28.62
C GLU A 267 -16.50 -3.91 27.18
N ALA A 268 -15.68 -3.18 26.43
CA ALA A 268 -15.96 -2.90 25.02
C ALA A 268 -15.93 -4.18 24.19
N VAL A 269 -16.86 -4.29 23.26
CA VAL A 269 -16.96 -5.40 22.32
C VAL A 269 -17.03 -4.87 20.89
N ASP A 270 -16.79 -5.73 19.91
CA ASP A 270 -17.02 -5.40 18.51
C ASP A 270 -18.49 -5.06 18.25
N GLN A 271 -18.78 -3.81 17.94
CA GLN A 271 -20.13 -3.33 17.63
C GLN A 271 -20.65 -3.89 16.30
N GLY A 272 -19.72 -4.24 15.38
CA GLY A 272 -20.03 -4.86 14.09
C GLY A 272 -20.17 -6.37 14.13
N ARG A 273 -20.03 -7.00 15.30
CA ARG A 273 -20.16 -8.46 15.44
C ARG A 273 -21.46 -8.99 14.87
N SER A 274 -21.44 -10.21 14.37
CA SER A 274 -22.64 -10.89 13.90
C SER A 274 -23.63 -11.11 15.06
N LYS A 275 -24.84 -10.57 14.90
CA LYS A 275 -25.96 -10.71 15.86
C LYS A 275 -27.06 -11.59 15.28
N GLU A 276 -27.19 -11.61 13.95
CA GLU A 276 -28.23 -12.30 13.21
C GLU A 276 -27.63 -13.16 12.10
N PRO A 277 -27.00 -14.30 12.42
CA PRO A 277 -26.35 -15.15 11.40
C PRO A 277 -27.33 -15.71 10.37
N ASP A 278 -28.60 -15.78 10.68
CA ASP A 278 -29.65 -16.19 9.75
C ASP A 278 -29.79 -15.28 8.51
N ARG A 279 -29.26 -14.04 8.60
CA ARG A 279 -29.25 -13.07 7.50
C ARG A 279 -28.00 -13.16 6.61
N VAL A 280 -27.03 -14.03 6.92
CA VAL A 280 -25.89 -14.30 6.04
C VAL A 280 -26.39 -14.64 4.65
N ARG A 281 -25.83 -13.99 3.64
CA ARG A 281 -26.20 -14.26 2.24
C ARG A 281 -25.39 -15.42 1.69
N VAL A 282 -26.07 -16.47 1.28
CA VAL A 282 -25.48 -17.68 0.72
C VAL A 282 -25.75 -17.72 -0.77
N PHE A 283 -24.71 -18.05 -1.57
CA PHE A 283 -24.83 -18.38 -2.98
C PHE A 283 -24.65 -19.89 -3.16
N HIS A 284 -25.74 -20.59 -3.47
CA HIS A 284 -25.80 -22.03 -3.63
C HIS A 284 -26.61 -22.39 -4.89
N LYS A 285 -26.10 -23.32 -5.72
CA LYS A 285 -26.77 -23.81 -6.94
C LYS A 285 -27.35 -22.69 -7.82
N LYS A 286 -26.53 -21.65 -8.05
CA LYS A 286 -26.88 -20.46 -8.86
C LYS A 286 -28.00 -19.57 -8.24
N ALA A 287 -28.37 -19.78 -7.00
CA ALA A 287 -29.35 -18.97 -6.28
C ALA A 287 -28.72 -18.25 -5.08
N ILE A 288 -29.17 -17.03 -4.85
CA ILE A 288 -28.81 -16.23 -3.65
C ILE A 288 -29.96 -16.33 -2.68
N MET A 289 -29.65 -16.69 -1.44
CA MET A 289 -30.65 -16.81 -0.40
C MET A 289 -30.07 -16.47 0.97
N PRO A 290 -30.88 -16.05 1.97
CA PRO A 290 -30.42 -15.93 3.34
C PRO A 290 -30.16 -17.32 3.94
N TYR A 291 -29.25 -17.37 4.93
CA TYR A 291 -28.91 -18.62 5.60
C TYR A 291 -30.14 -19.29 6.24
N SER A 292 -31.09 -18.52 6.76
CA SER A 292 -32.37 -19.04 7.27
C SER A 292 -33.14 -19.94 6.29
N VAL A 293 -32.99 -19.71 4.99
CA VAL A 293 -33.57 -20.56 3.93
C VAL A 293 -32.60 -21.69 3.58
N TYR A 294 -31.32 -21.40 3.41
CA TYR A 294 -30.30 -22.39 3.06
C TYR A 294 -30.23 -23.55 4.05
N LYS A 295 -30.25 -23.26 5.38
CA LYS A 295 -30.17 -24.28 6.42
C LYS A 295 -31.31 -25.29 6.40
N LYS A 296 -32.48 -24.94 5.85
CA LYS A 296 -33.60 -25.87 5.69
C LYS A 296 -33.35 -26.97 4.67
N HIS A 297 -32.43 -26.73 3.74
CA HIS A 297 -32.07 -27.65 2.66
C HIS A 297 -30.78 -28.42 2.96
N GLN A 298 -30.07 -28.07 4.03
CA GLN A 298 -28.81 -28.68 4.43
C GLN A 298 -29.03 -29.65 5.60
N LYS A 299 -28.44 -30.83 5.46
CA LYS A 299 -28.50 -31.88 6.50
C LYS A 299 -27.19 -32.06 7.26
N ASP A 300 -26.11 -31.40 6.81
CA ASP A 300 -24.78 -31.50 7.43
C ASP A 300 -24.65 -30.51 8.60
N PRO A 301 -24.48 -31.02 9.85
CA PRO A 301 -24.27 -30.15 11.02
C PRO A 301 -23.01 -29.28 10.91
N SER A 302 -22.01 -29.68 10.14
CA SER A 302 -20.77 -28.92 9.96
C SER A 302 -20.98 -27.60 9.19
N GLU A 303 -22.04 -27.52 8.38
CA GLU A 303 -22.40 -26.31 7.65
C GLU A 303 -22.79 -25.17 8.56
N GLU A 304 -23.55 -25.44 9.62
CA GLU A 304 -23.91 -24.43 10.60
C GLU A 304 -22.68 -23.83 11.26
N ALA A 305 -21.76 -24.67 11.73
CA ALA A 305 -20.50 -24.20 12.31
C ALA A 305 -19.68 -23.33 11.34
N THR A 306 -19.63 -23.72 10.06
CA THR A 306 -18.93 -22.99 9.02
C THR A 306 -19.55 -21.60 8.77
N VAL A 307 -20.87 -21.53 8.69
CA VAL A 307 -21.57 -20.25 8.45
C VAL A 307 -21.44 -19.33 9.66
N LEU A 308 -21.56 -19.87 10.88
CA LEU A 308 -21.37 -19.10 12.10
C LEU A 308 -19.95 -18.56 12.24
N GLN A 309 -18.94 -19.38 11.93
CA GLN A 309 -17.55 -18.96 11.91
C GLN A 309 -17.33 -17.85 10.88
N TYR A 310 -17.83 -18.02 9.66
CA TYR A 310 -17.76 -16.98 8.63
C TYR A 310 -18.38 -15.68 9.11
N ALA A 311 -19.61 -15.74 9.63
CA ALA A 311 -20.33 -14.57 10.13
C ALA A 311 -19.55 -13.84 11.24
N SER A 312 -18.93 -14.60 12.14
CA SER A 312 -18.12 -14.04 13.24
C SER A 312 -16.84 -13.33 12.73
N LEU A 313 -16.26 -13.82 11.64
CA LEU A 313 -15.04 -13.25 11.05
C LEU A 313 -15.30 -11.97 10.25
N VAL A 314 -16.41 -11.90 9.52
CA VAL A 314 -16.72 -10.77 8.64
C VAL A 314 -17.63 -9.72 9.27
N GLY A 315 -18.37 -10.07 10.32
CA GLY A 315 -19.32 -9.20 10.99
C GLY A 315 -20.67 -9.08 10.29
N GLN A 316 -21.63 -8.41 10.95
CA GLN A 316 -23.02 -8.36 10.50
C GLN A 316 -23.17 -7.68 9.13
N VAL A 317 -22.59 -6.50 8.97
CA VAL A 317 -22.73 -5.71 7.73
C VAL A 317 -22.17 -6.44 6.52
N CYS A 318 -20.97 -7.01 6.63
CA CYS A 318 -20.36 -7.75 5.54
C CYS A 318 -21.09 -9.04 5.22
N SER A 319 -21.56 -9.78 6.23
CA SER A 319 -22.29 -11.04 6.04
C SER A 319 -23.64 -10.85 5.34
N GLU A 320 -24.25 -9.67 5.45
CA GLU A 320 -25.48 -9.32 4.74
C GLU A 320 -25.27 -8.79 3.32
N ARG A 321 -24.04 -8.46 2.95
CA ARG A 321 -23.69 -7.85 1.65
C ARG A 321 -22.84 -8.74 0.77
N MET A 322 -21.90 -9.47 1.34
CA MET A 322 -21.05 -10.44 0.64
C MET A 322 -21.78 -11.77 0.48
N LEU A 323 -21.47 -12.51 -0.59
CA LEU A 323 -22.05 -13.80 -0.85
C LEU A 323 -21.11 -14.92 -0.40
N LEU A 324 -21.54 -15.73 0.55
CA LEU A 324 -20.85 -16.95 0.95
C LEU A 324 -21.16 -18.05 -0.08
N PHE A 325 -20.17 -18.42 -0.90
CA PHE A 325 -20.32 -19.49 -1.86
C PHE A 325 -20.35 -20.86 -1.16
N ARG A 326 -21.37 -21.66 -1.48
CA ARG A 326 -21.51 -23.04 -1.01
C ARG A 326 -21.83 -23.96 -2.20
N THR A 327 -21.21 -25.12 -2.24
CA THR A 327 -21.38 -26.16 -3.27
C THR A 327 -22.63 -27.02 -3.03
#